data_0e396c2eddfe69fe5120a0d908165283
#
_entry.id   0e396c2eddfe69fe5120a0d908165283
#
_cell.length_a   1.000
_cell.length_b   1.000
_cell.length_c   1.000
_cell.angle_alpha   90.00
_cell.angle_beta   90.00
_cell.angle_gamma   90.00
#
_symmetry.space_group_name_H-M   'P 1'
#
loop_
_entity.id
_entity.type
_entity.pdbx_description
1 polymer ?
#
loop_
_entity_poly.entity_id
_entity_poly.type
_entity_poly.pdbx_seq_one_letter_code
_entity_poly.pdbx_strand_id
1 'polypeptide(L)'
;IKVGLRFTMNRRNVDEIPRILDLMKTEGIPRICFYHLVYTGRAIELMEDDLSREQTRDTLDLIMDRTREMIDAGQQVEVLTVDNHADGPYVYLRMKRQGHPRADEVLELLKMNGGNSSGLGIGCVNWDGEVYPDQFWRTRVLGNVRQKPFSEIWEDPSNECRMKLKTKKEHMQGR
;
A
#
# COMPACT_ATOMS: atom_id res chain seq x y z
N ILE A 1 25.93 1.04 -1.07
CA ILE A 1 24.61 1.72 -1.00
C ILE A 1 23.57 0.70 -1.43
N LYS A 2 22.51 0.54 -0.64
CA LYS A 2 21.36 -0.29 -1.07
C LYS A 2 20.48 0.51 -2.03
N VAL A 3 20.20 -0.07 -3.19
CA VAL A 3 19.34 0.52 -4.22
C VAL A 3 18.01 -0.21 -4.21
N GLY A 4 16.91 0.50 -4.39
CA GLY A 4 15.59 -0.07 -4.59
C GLY A 4 14.85 0.70 -5.69
N LEU A 5 14.05 0.00 -6.47
CA LEU A 5 13.21 0.58 -7.51
C LEU A 5 11.85 1.00 -6.95
N ARG A 6 11.26 2.02 -7.54
CA ARG A 6 9.90 2.48 -7.28
C ARG A 6 9.19 2.69 -8.61
N PHE A 7 8.02 2.12 -8.77
CA PHE A 7 7.27 2.16 -10.01
C PHE A 7 5.78 2.34 -9.73
N THR A 8 5.19 3.43 -10.21
CA THR A 8 3.76 3.68 -10.09
C THR A 8 3.05 3.15 -11.33
N MET A 9 2.21 2.14 -11.11
CA MET A 9 1.50 1.43 -12.17
C MET A 9 0.32 2.24 -12.70
N ASN A 10 0.18 2.28 -14.01
CA ASN A 10 -0.99 2.82 -14.71
C ASN A 10 -1.08 2.21 -16.12
N ARG A 11 -2.16 2.49 -16.86
CA ARG A 11 -2.38 1.92 -18.21
C ARG A 11 -1.29 2.28 -19.24
N ARG A 12 -0.53 3.36 -19.03
CA ARG A 12 0.50 3.81 -19.97
C ARG A 12 1.82 3.05 -19.81
N ASN A 13 2.00 2.39 -18.65
CA ASN A 13 3.31 1.80 -18.31
C ASN A 13 3.25 0.39 -17.72
N VAL A 14 2.06 -0.18 -17.52
CA VAL A 14 1.92 -1.52 -16.92
C VAL A 14 2.63 -2.60 -17.74
N ASP A 15 2.71 -2.45 -19.06
CA ASP A 15 3.39 -3.37 -19.97
C ASP A 15 4.92 -3.37 -19.80
N GLU A 16 5.48 -2.38 -19.09
CA GLU A 16 6.91 -2.31 -18.78
C GLU A 16 7.31 -3.13 -17.53
N ILE A 17 6.35 -3.64 -16.76
CA ILE A 17 6.63 -4.39 -15.53
C ILE A 17 7.56 -5.59 -15.78
N PRO A 18 7.40 -6.42 -16.83
CA PRO A 18 8.33 -7.50 -17.12
C PRO A 18 9.78 -7.01 -17.29
N ARG A 19 9.97 -5.92 -18.04
CA ARG A 19 11.29 -5.32 -18.27
C ARG A 19 11.91 -4.76 -17.00
N ILE A 20 11.09 -4.15 -16.13
CA ILE A 20 11.53 -3.64 -14.83
C ILE A 20 12.01 -4.78 -13.93
N LEU A 21 11.30 -5.91 -13.92
CA LEU A 21 11.69 -7.10 -13.17
C LEU A 21 12.96 -7.76 -13.76
N ASP A 22 13.11 -7.77 -15.09
CA ASP A 22 14.33 -8.24 -15.75
C ASP A 22 15.53 -7.32 -15.45
N LEU A 23 15.34 -6.01 -15.44
CA LEU A 23 16.36 -5.05 -15.00
C LEU A 23 16.79 -5.32 -13.55
N MET A 24 15.81 -5.50 -12.65
CA MET A 24 16.07 -5.83 -11.26
C MET A 24 16.95 -7.07 -11.14
N LYS A 25 16.66 -8.11 -11.93
CA LYS A 25 17.44 -9.35 -11.98
C LYS A 25 18.85 -9.13 -12.52
N THR A 26 18.97 -8.41 -13.65
CA THR A 26 20.25 -8.20 -14.34
C THR A 26 21.21 -7.33 -13.52
N GLU A 27 20.70 -6.29 -12.88
CA GLU A 27 21.50 -5.34 -12.10
C GLU A 27 21.67 -5.76 -10.63
N GLY A 28 21.11 -6.91 -10.23
CA GLY A 28 21.16 -7.39 -8.84
C GLY A 28 20.49 -6.46 -7.85
N ILE A 29 19.41 -5.78 -8.25
CA ILE A 29 18.68 -4.86 -7.39
C ILE A 29 17.77 -5.66 -6.46
N PRO A 30 17.95 -5.59 -5.12
CA PRO A 30 17.27 -6.50 -4.20
C PRO A 30 15.83 -6.12 -3.90
N ARG A 31 15.38 -4.91 -4.27
CA ARG A 31 14.06 -4.42 -3.84
C ARG A 31 13.35 -3.60 -4.91
N ILE A 32 12.05 -3.84 -5.06
CA ILE A 32 11.14 -2.98 -5.83
C ILE A 32 9.82 -2.77 -5.10
N CYS A 33 9.25 -1.56 -5.24
CA CYS A 33 7.92 -1.22 -4.79
C CYS A 33 7.07 -0.80 -6.00
N PHE A 34 6.02 -1.55 -6.27
CA PHE A 34 4.96 -1.19 -7.22
C PHE A 34 3.87 -0.43 -6.49
N TYR A 35 3.58 0.78 -6.93
CA TYR A 35 2.55 1.65 -6.35
C TYR A 35 1.31 1.67 -7.21
N HIS A 36 0.15 1.50 -6.60
CA HIS A 36 -1.12 1.87 -7.22
C HIS A 36 -1.29 3.38 -7.24
N LEU A 37 -2.12 3.89 -8.15
CA LEU A 37 -2.45 5.31 -8.16
C LEU A 37 -3.28 5.67 -6.92
N VAL A 38 -2.89 6.74 -6.25
CA VAL A 38 -3.68 7.36 -5.18
C VAL A 38 -4.14 8.72 -5.69
N TYR A 39 -5.45 8.93 -5.81
CA TYR A 39 -6.06 10.08 -6.45
C TYR A 39 -5.96 11.35 -5.60
N THR A 40 -4.73 11.80 -5.38
CA THR A 40 -4.40 13.02 -4.64
C THR A 40 -3.29 13.80 -5.32
N GLY A 41 -3.30 15.11 -5.16
CA GLY A 41 -2.33 15.99 -5.83
C GLY A 41 -2.40 15.83 -7.35
N ARG A 42 -1.24 15.72 -8.02
CA ARG A 42 -1.17 15.57 -9.48
C ARG A 42 -1.72 14.24 -10.00
N ALA A 43 -1.83 13.21 -9.15
CA ALA A 43 -2.37 11.93 -9.57
C ALA A 43 -3.88 11.97 -9.84
N ILE A 44 -4.59 13.02 -9.44
CA ILE A 44 -5.99 13.26 -9.83
C ILE A 44 -6.13 13.36 -11.36
N GLU A 45 -5.15 13.94 -12.04
CA GLU A 45 -5.13 14.07 -13.50
C GLU A 45 -4.93 12.72 -14.23
N LEU A 46 -4.50 11.70 -13.50
CA LEU A 46 -4.23 10.35 -14.01
C LEU A 46 -5.33 9.35 -13.68
N MET A 47 -6.46 9.77 -13.12
CA MET A 47 -7.54 8.85 -12.73
C MET A 47 -8.04 7.99 -13.90
N GLU A 48 -8.13 8.57 -15.10
CA GLU A 48 -8.56 7.85 -16.30
C GLU A 48 -7.52 6.85 -16.80
N ASP A 49 -6.27 7.01 -16.39
CA ASP A 49 -5.17 6.10 -16.73
C ASP A 49 -4.98 4.98 -15.70
N ASP A 50 -5.82 4.90 -14.66
CA ASP A 50 -5.72 3.83 -13.70
C ASP A 50 -6.07 2.47 -14.30
N LEU A 51 -5.50 1.42 -13.74
CA LEU A 51 -5.78 0.05 -14.16
C LEU A 51 -7.22 -0.33 -13.85
N SER A 52 -7.86 -1.03 -14.78
CA SER A 52 -9.12 -1.71 -14.48
C SER A 52 -8.91 -2.78 -13.41
N ARG A 53 -10.01 -3.26 -12.80
CA ARG A 53 -9.94 -4.35 -11.82
C ARG A 53 -9.36 -5.64 -12.40
N GLU A 54 -9.59 -5.89 -13.67
CA GLU A 54 -9.05 -7.03 -14.40
C GLU A 54 -7.56 -6.85 -14.62
N GLN A 55 -7.15 -5.74 -15.20
CA GLN A 55 -5.73 -5.39 -15.40
C GLN A 55 -4.94 -5.42 -14.09
N THR A 56 -5.54 -4.94 -12.98
CA THR A 56 -4.90 -5.01 -11.65
C THR A 56 -4.63 -6.45 -11.23
N ARG A 57 -5.60 -7.37 -11.43
CA ARG A 57 -5.42 -8.78 -11.08
C ARG A 57 -4.36 -9.45 -11.95
N ASP A 58 -4.42 -9.23 -13.26
CA ASP A 58 -3.45 -9.79 -14.21
C ASP A 58 -2.03 -9.28 -13.90
N THR A 59 -1.92 -8.00 -13.54
CA THR A 59 -0.65 -7.40 -13.12
C THR A 59 -0.12 -8.01 -11.82
N LEU A 60 -0.99 -8.21 -10.83
CA LEU A 60 -0.60 -8.88 -9.58
C LEU A 60 -0.17 -10.32 -9.82
N ASP A 61 -0.90 -11.04 -10.69
CA ASP A 61 -0.56 -12.40 -11.06
C ASP A 61 0.81 -12.48 -11.73
N LEU A 62 1.09 -11.59 -12.67
CA LEU A 62 2.40 -11.45 -13.30
C LEU A 62 3.51 -11.17 -12.28
N ILE A 63 3.31 -10.18 -11.40
CA ILE A 63 4.28 -9.83 -10.37
C ILE A 63 4.55 -11.02 -9.44
N MET A 64 3.51 -11.74 -9.02
CA MET A 64 3.66 -12.92 -8.15
C MET A 64 4.44 -14.03 -8.83
N ASP A 65 4.12 -14.34 -10.10
CA ASP A 65 4.78 -15.41 -10.84
C ASP A 65 6.25 -15.10 -11.09
N ARG A 66 6.55 -13.88 -11.52
CA ARG A 66 7.94 -13.42 -11.74
C ARG A 66 8.74 -13.37 -10.46
N THR A 67 8.11 -12.95 -9.34
CA THR A 67 8.76 -12.98 -8.02
C THR A 67 9.10 -14.40 -7.60
N ARG A 68 8.18 -15.35 -7.81
CA ARG A 68 8.43 -16.76 -7.53
C ARG A 68 9.60 -17.30 -8.36
N GLU A 69 9.60 -17.04 -9.66
CA GLU A 69 10.70 -17.45 -10.55
C GLU A 69 12.07 -16.95 -10.06
N MET A 70 12.15 -15.69 -9.61
CA MET A 70 13.39 -15.13 -9.06
C MET A 70 13.81 -15.83 -7.76
N ILE A 71 12.85 -16.08 -6.85
CA ILE A 71 13.13 -16.77 -5.58
C ILE A 71 13.56 -18.22 -5.83
N ASP A 72 12.88 -18.95 -6.72
CA ASP A 72 13.20 -20.33 -7.07
C ASP A 72 14.59 -20.42 -7.76
N ALA A 73 15.01 -19.37 -8.45
CA ALA A 73 16.37 -19.21 -8.98
C ALA A 73 17.44 -18.81 -7.92
N GLY A 74 17.06 -18.76 -6.65
CA GLY A 74 17.95 -18.44 -5.53
C GLY A 74 18.22 -16.96 -5.31
N GLN A 75 17.50 -16.07 -5.96
CA GLN A 75 17.66 -14.63 -5.77
C GLN A 75 16.96 -14.17 -4.48
N GLN A 76 17.65 -13.34 -3.70
CA GLN A 76 17.06 -12.69 -2.54
C GLN A 76 16.46 -11.36 -2.97
N VAL A 77 15.15 -11.34 -3.21
CA VAL A 77 14.42 -10.17 -3.68
C VAL A 77 13.26 -9.83 -2.73
N GLU A 78 12.99 -8.55 -2.61
CA GLU A 78 11.84 -8.00 -1.90
C GLU A 78 10.97 -7.25 -2.90
N VAL A 79 9.82 -7.81 -3.24
CA VAL A 79 8.84 -7.23 -4.16
C VAL A 79 7.60 -6.84 -3.37
N LEU A 80 7.25 -5.58 -3.41
CA LEU A 80 6.14 -5.01 -2.65
C LEU A 80 5.11 -4.39 -3.60
N THR A 81 3.83 -4.53 -3.28
CA THR A 81 2.77 -3.68 -3.82
C THR A 81 2.25 -2.76 -2.72
N VAL A 82 1.94 -1.52 -3.06
CA VAL A 82 1.65 -0.45 -2.10
C VAL A 82 0.44 0.35 -2.56
N ASP A 83 -0.28 0.93 -1.59
CA ASP A 83 -1.43 1.81 -1.77
C ASP A 83 -2.72 1.12 -2.25
N ASN A 84 -2.77 -0.22 -2.26
CA ASN A 84 -4.00 -0.99 -2.46
C ASN A 84 -4.13 -2.10 -1.41
N HIS A 85 -5.05 -1.92 -0.48
CA HIS A 85 -5.26 -2.88 0.60
C HIS A 85 -5.92 -4.20 0.16
N ALA A 86 -6.39 -4.30 -1.08
CA ALA A 86 -6.94 -5.53 -1.64
C ALA A 86 -5.86 -6.51 -2.11
N ASP A 87 -4.63 -6.05 -2.34
CA ASP A 87 -3.54 -6.89 -2.85
C ASP A 87 -3.19 -8.03 -1.90
N GLY A 88 -3.03 -7.74 -0.62
CA GLY A 88 -2.73 -8.77 0.38
C GLY A 88 -3.79 -9.89 0.42
N PRO A 89 -5.09 -9.57 0.61
CA PRO A 89 -6.16 -10.54 0.47
C PRO A 89 -6.17 -11.29 -0.86
N TYR A 90 -5.86 -10.63 -1.98
CA TYR A 90 -5.78 -11.29 -3.28
C TYR A 90 -4.66 -12.32 -3.32
N VAL A 91 -3.46 -11.97 -2.85
CA VAL A 91 -2.31 -12.89 -2.73
C VAL A 91 -2.69 -14.12 -1.90
N TYR A 92 -3.28 -13.92 -0.72
CA TYR A 92 -3.76 -15.02 0.13
C TYR A 92 -4.75 -15.92 -0.61
N LEU A 93 -5.78 -15.36 -1.22
CA LEU A 93 -6.82 -16.12 -1.91
C LEU A 93 -6.27 -16.89 -3.11
N ARG A 94 -5.31 -16.31 -3.85
CA ARG A 94 -4.62 -17.00 -4.95
C ARG A 94 -3.80 -18.18 -4.42
N MET A 95 -2.99 -17.97 -3.40
CA MET A 95 -2.19 -19.04 -2.77
C MET A 95 -3.07 -20.17 -2.23
N LYS A 96 -4.18 -19.81 -1.60
CA LYS A 96 -5.14 -20.80 -1.09
C LYS A 96 -5.77 -21.64 -2.20
N ARG A 97 -6.20 -21.00 -3.30
CA ARG A 97 -6.74 -21.70 -4.47
C ARG A 97 -5.73 -22.65 -5.13
N GLN A 98 -4.44 -22.28 -5.07
CA GLN A 98 -3.34 -23.10 -5.60
C GLN A 98 -2.87 -24.18 -4.62
N GLY A 99 -3.46 -24.31 -3.44
CA GLY A 99 -3.03 -25.26 -2.40
C GLY A 99 -1.63 -24.99 -1.86
N HIS A 100 -1.18 -23.73 -1.90
CA HIS A 100 0.16 -23.38 -1.45
C HIS A 100 0.32 -23.59 0.07
N PRO A 101 1.35 -24.32 0.55
CA PRO A 101 1.46 -24.70 1.96
C PRO A 101 1.59 -23.52 2.93
N ARG A 102 2.06 -22.37 2.47
CA ARG A 102 2.22 -21.16 3.29
C ARG A 102 1.04 -20.17 3.19
N ALA A 103 -0.10 -20.56 2.62
CA ALA A 103 -1.24 -19.65 2.49
C ALA A 103 -1.75 -19.16 3.85
N ASP A 104 -1.83 -20.03 4.85
CA ASP A 104 -2.31 -19.66 6.18
C ASP A 104 -1.33 -18.73 6.92
N GLU A 105 -0.01 -18.87 6.68
CA GLU A 105 0.98 -17.92 7.20
C GLU A 105 0.73 -16.50 6.65
N VAL A 106 0.42 -16.38 5.36
CA VAL A 106 0.08 -15.08 4.75
C VAL A 106 -1.17 -14.49 5.40
N LEU A 107 -2.19 -15.31 5.68
CA LEU A 107 -3.39 -14.84 6.37
C LEU A 107 -3.07 -14.28 7.76
N GLU A 108 -2.23 -14.97 8.54
CA GLU A 108 -1.83 -14.49 9.86
C GLU A 108 -1.02 -13.17 9.78
N LEU A 109 -0.13 -13.04 8.80
CA LEU A 109 0.60 -11.78 8.57
C LEU A 109 -0.35 -10.62 8.21
N LEU A 110 -1.37 -10.88 7.38
CA LEU A 110 -2.40 -9.89 7.03
C LEU A 110 -3.23 -9.46 8.25
N LYS A 111 -3.60 -10.42 9.11
CA LYS A 111 -4.30 -10.12 10.38
C LYS A 111 -3.44 -9.28 11.32
N MET A 112 -2.14 -9.59 11.44
CA MET A 112 -1.19 -8.83 12.25
C MET A 112 -1.01 -7.40 11.73
N ASN A 113 -0.90 -7.23 10.41
CA ASN A 113 -0.82 -5.93 9.77
C ASN A 113 -2.08 -5.07 10.05
N GLY A 114 -3.25 -5.68 10.11
CA GLY A 114 -4.50 -4.99 10.45
C GLY A 114 -4.99 -3.97 9.43
N GLY A 115 -4.38 -3.91 8.25
CA GLY A 115 -4.75 -3.02 7.14
C GLY A 115 -4.25 -1.58 7.34
N ASN A 116 -5.01 -0.59 6.86
CA ASN A 116 -4.64 0.83 6.88
C ASN A 116 -4.41 1.36 8.32
N SER A 117 -3.32 2.09 8.52
CA SER A 117 -2.91 2.67 9.80
C SER A 117 -3.17 4.19 9.90
N SER A 118 -3.91 4.78 8.97
CA SER A 118 -4.27 6.21 9.01
C SER A 118 -4.93 6.59 10.34
N GLY A 119 -4.48 7.66 10.97
CA GLY A 119 -4.99 8.11 12.27
C GLY A 119 -4.65 7.22 13.47
N LEU A 120 -3.88 6.14 13.26
CA LEU A 120 -3.38 5.24 14.31
C LEU A 120 -1.86 5.29 14.41
N GLY A 121 -1.18 4.62 13.48
CA GLY A 121 0.27 4.56 13.38
C GLY A 121 0.85 5.57 12.39
N ILE A 122 0.02 6.25 11.63
CA ILE A 122 0.40 7.25 10.64
C ILE A 122 -0.40 8.52 10.88
N GLY A 123 0.30 9.65 10.85
CA GLY A 123 -0.26 11.00 10.79
C GLY A 123 0.59 11.85 9.87
N CYS A 124 0.04 12.95 9.37
CA CYS A 124 0.73 13.88 8.49
C CYS A 124 0.55 15.31 8.98
N VAL A 125 1.62 16.10 8.91
CA VAL A 125 1.57 17.55 9.10
C VAL A 125 1.95 18.19 7.78
N ASN A 126 1.12 19.11 7.27
CA ASN A 126 1.45 19.83 6.04
C ASN A 126 2.24 21.12 6.33
N TRP A 127 2.55 21.87 5.28
CA TRP A 127 3.42 23.08 5.35
C TRP A 127 2.80 24.26 6.10
N ASP A 128 1.49 24.32 6.28
CA ASP A 128 0.76 25.33 7.06
C ASP A 128 0.48 24.89 8.49
N GLY A 129 0.91 23.69 8.85
CA GLY A 129 0.83 23.13 10.20
C GLY A 129 -0.43 22.33 10.45
N GLU A 130 -1.31 22.13 9.50
CA GLU A 130 -2.48 21.27 9.66
C GLU A 130 -2.09 19.81 9.80
N VAL A 131 -2.77 19.12 10.70
CA VAL A 131 -2.58 17.69 11.01
C VAL A 131 -3.69 16.87 10.37
N TYR A 132 -3.32 15.80 9.69
CA TYR A 132 -4.23 14.87 9.02
C TYR A 132 -4.00 13.41 9.46
N PRO A 133 -4.99 12.51 9.26
CA PRO A 133 -4.84 11.09 9.56
C PRO A 133 -3.72 10.40 8.77
N ASP A 134 -3.43 10.86 7.53
CA ASP A 134 -2.30 10.45 6.69
C ASP A 134 -2.00 11.50 5.61
N GLN A 135 -0.99 11.24 4.77
CA GLN A 135 -0.54 12.15 3.72
C GLN A 135 -1.52 12.31 2.55
N PHE A 136 -2.45 11.41 2.38
CA PHE A 136 -3.42 11.42 1.27
C PHE A 136 -4.78 11.97 1.68
N TRP A 137 -5.19 11.76 2.93
CA TRP A 137 -6.50 12.14 3.44
C TRP A 137 -6.53 13.58 3.95
N ARG A 138 -6.43 14.53 3.03
CA ARG A 138 -6.33 15.99 3.33
C ARG A 138 -7.69 16.68 3.54
N THR A 139 -8.79 15.97 3.45
CA THR A 139 -10.13 16.52 3.67
C THR A 139 -10.57 16.51 5.15
N ARG A 140 -9.74 15.93 6.03
CA ARG A 140 -10.01 15.82 7.47
C ARG A 140 -8.87 16.38 8.29
N VAL A 141 -8.98 17.67 8.62
CA VAL A 141 -8.04 18.35 9.52
C VAL A 141 -8.36 17.92 10.96
N LEU A 142 -7.35 17.41 11.67
CA LEU A 142 -7.43 17.03 13.07
C LEU A 142 -7.10 18.21 14.03
N GLY A 143 -6.29 19.15 13.56
CA GLY A 143 -5.84 20.33 14.29
C GLY A 143 -4.68 21.00 13.59
N ASN A 144 -4.01 21.96 14.25
CA ASN A 144 -2.87 22.67 13.68
C ASN A 144 -1.74 22.80 14.72
N VAL A 145 -0.51 22.35 14.36
CA VAL A 145 0.65 22.35 15.26
C VAL A 145 1.18 23.75 15.60
N ARG A 146 0.74 24.78 14.87
CA ARG A 146 1.03 26.17 15.22
C ARG A 146 0.15 26.70 16.34
N GLN A 147 -0.93 26.01 16.67
CA GLN A 147 -1.89 26.39 17.72
C GLN A 147 -1.71 25.59 18.99
N LYS A 148 -1.42 24.28 18.87
CA LYS A 148 -1.17 23.38 20.01
C LYS A 148 -0.23 22.24 19.61
N PRO A 149 0.50 21.62 20.55
CA PRO A 149 1.42 20.52 20.27
C PRO A 149 0.75 19.35 19.54
N PHE A 150 1.52 18.65 18.68
CA PHE A 150 1.02 17.49 17.94
C PHE A 150 0.41 16.42 18.86
N SER A 151 1.05 16.15 20.00
CA SER A 151 0.57 15.17 20.99
C SER A 151 -0.83 15.52 21.52
N GLU A 152 -1.11 16.79 21.78
CA GLU A 152 -2.43 17.24 22.22
C GLU A 152 -3.49 17.07 21.13
N ILE A 153 -3.14 17.37 19.86
CA ILE A 153 -4.02 17.14 18.70
C ILE A 153 -4.30 15.66 18.53
N TRP A 154 -3.24 14.85 18.65
CA TRP A 154 -3.31 13.42 18.37
C TRP A 154 -4.06 12.64 19.44
N GLU A 155 -3.94 13.03 20.69
CA GLU A 155 -4.63 12.36 21.81
C GLU A 155 -5.96 13.01 22.23
N ASP A 156 -6.39 14.04 21.50
CA ASP A 156 -7.63 14.76 21.80
C ASP A 156 -8.86 13.82 21.66
N PRO A 157 -9.53 13.48 22.79
CA PRO A 157 -10.68 12.58 22.76
C PRO A 157 -11.91 13.21 22.09
N SER A 158 -11.95 14.54 21.93
CA SER A 158 -13.02 15.23 21.23
C SER A 158 -12.92 15.12 19.71
N ASN A 159 -11.78 14.64 19.19
CA ASN A 159 -11.58 14.41 17.78
C ASN A 159 -12.26 13.11 17.34
N GLU A 160 -13.55 13.22 17.02
CA GLU A 160 -14.39 12.08 16.67
C GLU A 160 -13.83 11.24 15.53
N CYS A 161 -13.25 11.89 14.49
CA CYS A 161 -12.68 11.19 13.35
C CYS A 161 -11.54 10.26 13.80
N ARG A 162 -10.56 10.79 14.53
CA ARG A 162 -9.42 10.01 15.00
C ARG A 162 -9.86 8.93 16.00
N MET A 163 -10.81 9.24 16.89
CA MET A 163 -11.33 8.26 17.85
C MET A 163 -12.01 7.08 17.15
N LYS A 164 -12.80 7.32 16.09
CA LYS A 164 -13.38 6.25 15.26
C LYS A 164 -12.32 5.42 14.54
N LEU A 165 -11.22 6.05 14.07
CA LEU A 165 -10.10 5.32 13.47
C LEU A 165 -9.38 4.43 14.50
N LYS A 166 -9.26 4.88 15.75
CA LYS A 166 -8.67 4.10 16.84
C LYS A 166 -9.46 2.83 17.15
N THR A 167 -10.79 2.88 17.02
CA THR A 167 -11.71 1.75 17.25
C THR A 167 -12.34 1.25 15.94
N LYS A 168 -11.64 1.41 14.81
CA LYS A 168 -12.20 1.14 13.46
C LYS A 168 -12.91 -0.21 13.33
N LYS A 169 -12.45 -1.25 14.03
CA LYS A 169 -13.06 -2.59 13.98
C LYS A 169 -14.49 -2.59 14.50
N GLU A 170 -14.83 -1.73 15.46
CA GLU A 170 -16.16 -1.60 16.06
C GLU A 170 -17.15 -0.90 15.09
N HIS A 171 -16.60 -0.12 14.14
CA HIS A 171 -17.38 0.63 13.15
C HIS A 171 -17.47 -0.07 11.79
N MET A 172 -16.77 -1.19 11.61
CA MET A 172 -16.85 -1.97 10.38
C MET A 172 -18.07 -2.89 10.43
N GLN A 173 -19.02 -2.66 9.52
CA GLN A 173 -20.11 -3.61 9.32
C GLN A 173 -19.58 -4.76 8.44
N GLY A 174 -19.46 -5.96 9.03
CA GLY A 174 -19.14 -7.17 8.31
C GLY A 174 -20.28 -7.53 7.33
N ARG A 175 -19.93 -7.93 6.11
CA ARG A 175 -20.81 -8.68 5.22
C ARG A 175 -20.33 -10.13 5.16
#